data_87111b21740007c5ef02c68e26599537
#
_entry.id   87111b21740007c5ef02c68e26599537
#
_cell.length_a   1.000
_cell.length_b   1.000
_cell.length_c   1.000
_cell.angle_alpha   90.00
_cell.angle_beta   90.00
_cell.angle_gamma   90.00
#
_symmetry.space_group_name_H-M   'P 1'
#
loop_
_entity.id
_entity.type
_entity.pdbx_description
1 polymer ?
#
loop_
_entity_poly.entity_id
_entity_poly.type
_entity_poly.pdbx_seq_one_letter_code
_entity_poly.pdbx_strand_id
1 'polypeptide(L)'
;MKRFGYGAGSSTSKIAVAARFCFRGFLLFCADIIGEVTEITVKGGGMSEISCENIFQDHYDFWGHLSDKQKTYLISHTHEVHYKRGETLHYGGDDCIGVILIASGMFRIYLLSDEGRDVTLFRLYDHDVCMLSASCALDAVTFDVHIDAESETVGYLIEAAAFRQLMNENIYVKSFADEIIVENFSDVMWTMQQILFMGIDKRLALFLYDEMSRTGQVEIKMTHDQIARYIGSAREVVSRMLKYFVSEKMVELSRGGIRIVDKEKLRRLAG
;
A
#
# COMPACT_ATOMS: atom_id res chain seq x y z
N MET A 1 -20.05 -43.30 -4.06
CA MET A 1 -18.69 -43.75 -4.43
C MET A 1 -18.39 -43.30 -5.85
N LYS A 2 -17.76 -42.12 -6.04
CA LYS A 2 -17.09 -41.71 -7.29
C LYS A 2 -15.97 -40.73 -6.89
N ARG A 3 -14.72 -41.15 -7.10
CA ARG A 3 -13.50 -40.37 -6.93
C ARG A 3 -13.36 -39.40 -8.10
N PHE A 4 -13.18 -38.13 -7.84
CA PHE A 4 -12.63 -37.18 -8.79
C PHE A 4 -11.15 -36.95 -8.45
N GLY A 5 -10.27 -37.24 -9.39
CA GLY A 5 -8.84 -36.98 -9.30
C GLY A 5 -8.56 -35.52 -9.60
N TYR A 6 -7.77 -34.88 -8.76
CA TYR A 6 -7.19 -33.54 -9.01
C TYR A 6 -5.82 -33.74 -9.66
N GLY A 7 -5.67 -33.20 -10.87
CA GLY A 7 -4.40 -33.05 -11.54
C GLY A 7 -3.56 -31.95 -10.89
N ALA A 8 -2.27 -32.23 -10.70
CA ALA A 8 -1.30 -31.29 -10.17
C ALA A 8 -0.92 -30.25 -11.24
N GLY A 9 -1.33 -29.01 -11.06
CA GLY A 9 -0.87 -27.86 -11.82
C GLY A 9 -0.22 -26.87 -10.87
N SER A 10 0.93 -26.34 -11.28
CA SER A 10 1.93 -25.53 -10.58
C SER A 10 1.40 -24.50 -9.58
N SER A 11 1.78 -24.66 -8.31
CA SER A 11 1.22 -24.01 -7.14
C SER A 11 2.13 -22.89 -6.57
N THR A 12 2.78 -22.08 -7.39
CA THR A 12 3.62 -20.98 -6.87
C THR A 12 2.93 -19.62 -6.82
N SER A 13 1.96 -19.36 -7.69
CA SER A 13 1.22 -18.07 -7.70
C SER A 13 0.17 -17.97 -6.58
N LYS A 14 -0.44 -19.11 -6.18
CA LYS A 14 -1.52 -19.11 -5.16
C LYS A 14 -1.04 -18.88 -3.72
N ILE A 15 0.23 -19.12 -3.41
CA ILE A 15 0.78 -18.91 -2.08
C ILE A 15 1.06 -17.43 -1.83
N ALA A 16 1.45 -16.67 -2.85
CA ALA A 16 1.67 -15.22 -2.75
C ALA A 16 0.35 -14.45 -2.49
N VAL A 17 -0.75 -14.88 -3.12
CA VAL A 17 -2.08 -14.28 -2.93
C VAL A 17 -2.61 -14.55 -1.52
N ALA A 18 -2.43 -15.75 -0.97
CA ALA A 18 -2.88 -16.08 0.39
C ALA A 18 -2.14 -15.30 1.50
N ALA A 19 -0.87 -14.95 1.29
CA ALA A 19 -0.11 -14.12 2.23
C ALA A 19 -0.52 -12.63 2.19
N ARG A 20 -1.08 -12.15 1.07
CA ARG A 20 -1.61 -10.78 0.93
C ARG A 20 -2.95 -10.57 1.64
N PHE A 21 -3.78 -11.60 1.76
CA PHE A 21 -5.12 -11.52 2.36
C PHE A 21 -5.17 -11.19 3.86
N CYS A 22 -4.05 -11.09 4.55
CA CYS A 22 -4.03 -10.88 6.01
C CYS A 22 -4.08 -9.41 6.46
N PHE A 23 -4.02 -8.41 5.53
CA PHE A 23 -3.83 -7.02 5.98
C PHE A 23 -4.45 -5.97 5.07
N ARG A 24 -5.66 -5.59 5.37
CA ARG A 24 -6.22 -4.37 4.80
C ARG A 24 -7.63 -3.99 5.28
N GLY A 25 -7.92 -2.79 5.75
CA GLY A 25 -9.27 -2.38 6.04
C GLY A 25 -9.57 -0.93 6.52
N PHE A 26 -10.46 -0.16 6.32
CA PHE A 26 -11.49 0.87 6.06
C PHE A 26 -11.50 2.16 6.95
N LEU A 27 -11.84 3.27 6.56
CA LEU A 27 -12.65 4.44 6.14
C LEU A 27 -12.81 5.54 7.23
N LEU A 28 -13.17 6.72 7.04
CA LEU A 28 -13.72 7.79 6.20
C LEU A 28 -13.86 9.13 6.94
N PHE A 29 -13.77 10.21 6.28
CA PHE A 29 -14.42 11.51 6.17
C PHE A 29 -13.60 12.79 6.37
N CYS A 30 -13.61 13.52 5.27
CA CYS A 30 -13.77 14.94 4.85
C CYS A 30 -12.88 16.01 5.47
N ALA A 31 -12.33 16.77 4.70
CA ALA A 31 -12.29 17.76 3.64
C ALA A 31 -11.60 19.08 4.04
N ASP A 32 -10.88 19.64 3.08
CA ASP A 32 -10.43 21.03 2.89
C ASP A 32 -9.40 21.67 3.85
N ILE A 33 -8.19 21.83 3.33
CA ILE A 33 -7.46 23.12 3.31
C ILE A 33 -6.30 23.03 2.29
N ILE A 34 -6.22 24.03 1.42
CA ILE A 34 -5.33 24.21 0.28
C ILE A 34 -3.85 24.35 0.72
N GLY A 35 -2.98 23.48 0.21
CA GLY A 35 -1.52 23.60 0.28
C GLY A 35 -0.90 23.46 -1.11
N GLU A 36 0.18 24.17 -1.35
CA GLU A 36 0.89 24.31 -2.62
C GLU A 36 1.23 22.96 -3.27
N VAL A 37 0.86 22.85 -4.55
CA VAL A 37 1.24 21.71 -5.41
C VAL A 37 2.75 21.75 -5.63
N THR A 38 3.44 20.74 -5.10
CA THR A 38 4.85 20.52 -5.42
C THR A 38 4.99 20.02 -6.86
N GLU A 39 5.81 20.68 -7.66
CA GLU A 39 6.13 20.26 -9.03
C GLU A 39 6.62 18.82 -9.05
N ILE A 40 5.89 17.97 -9.74
CA ILE A 40 6.32 16.60 -10.03
C ILE A 40 7.58 16.68 -10.87
N THR A 41 8.70 16.25 -10.31
CA THR A 41 9.96 16.22 -11.05
C THR A 41 9.97 15.02 -12.00
N VAL A 42 9.28 15.14 -13.12
CA VAL A 42 9.41 14.19 -14.23
C VAL A 42 10.80 14.38 -14.84
N LYS A 43 11.73 13.52 -14.49
CA LYS A 43 12.99 13.45 -15.20
C LYS A 43 12.71 12.79 -16.55
N GLY A 44 12.68 13.59 -17.61
CA GLY A 44 12.64 13.13 -18.99
C GLY A 44 13.95 12.43 -19.39
N GLY A 45 14.23 11.30 -18.78
CA GLY A 45 15.23 10.34 -19.17
C GLY A 45 14.50 9.23 -19.91
N GLY A 46 14.66 9.17 -21.23
CA GLY A 46 14.08 8.12 -22.05
C GLY A 46 14.50 6.75 -21.54
N MET A 47 13.58 6.08 -20.87
CA MET A 47 13.72 4.67 -20.51
C MET A 47 13.84 3.86 -21.80
N SER A 48 14.74 2.88 -21.88
CA SER A 48 14.76 1.99 -23.05
C SER A 48 13.44 1.19 -23.06
N GLU A 49 12.75 1.14 -24.18
CA GLU A 49 11.48 0.37 -24.36
C GLU A 49 11.58 -1.04 -23.78
N ILE A 50 12.72 -1.68 -23.92
CA ILE A 50 13.02 -3.02 -23.39
C ILE A 50 12.94 -3.10 -21.85
N SER A 51 13.28 -2.02 -21.13
CA SER A 51 13.20 -2.02 -19.65
C SER A 51 11.77 -1.94 -19.16
N CYS A 52 10.89 -1.17 -19.83
CA CYS A 52 9.47 -1.09 -19.53
C CYS A 52 8.74 -2.40 -19.79
N GLU A 53 8.98 -3.04 -20.93
CA GLU A 53 8.33 -4.31 -21.28
C GLU A 53 8.56 -5.39 -20.25
N ASN A 54 9.81 -5.56 -19.80
CA ASN A 54 10.14 -6.57 -18.80
C ASN A 54 9.39 -6.32 -17.49
N ILE A 55 9.32 -5.07 -17.03
CA ILE A 55 8.62 -4.71 -15.80
C ILE A 55 7.13 -4.98 -15.90
N PHE A 56 6.49 -4.61 -17.01
CA PHE A 56 5.07 -4.88 -17.20
C PHE A 56 4.76 -6.37 -17.33
N GLN A 57 5.62 -7.12 -18.02
CA GLN A 57 5.48 -8.56 -18.16
C GLN A 57 5.59 -9.29 -16.82
N ASP A 58 6.47 -8.82 -15.92
CA ASP A 58 6.72 -9.46 -14.64
C ASP A 58 5.68 -9.09 -13.57
N HIS A 59 5.01 -7.93 -13.70
CA HIS A 59 4.16 -7.36 -12.64
C HIS A 59 2.69 -7.18 -13.02
N TYR A 60 2.33 -7.18 -14.31
CA TYR A 60 0.95 -7.03 -14.75
C TYR A 60 0.41 -8.29 -15.42
N ASP A 61 -0.48 -9.00 -14.74
CA ASP A 61 -1.10 -10.24 -15.24
C ASP A 61 -1.81 -10.04 -16.59
N PHE A 62 -2.33 -8.86 -16.86
CA PHE A 62 -2.99 -8.52 -18.13
C PHE A 62 -2.04 -8.34 -19.32
N TRP A 63 -0.73 -8.21 -19.09
CA TRP A 63 0.24 -7.90 -20.16
C TRP A 63 0.22 -8.89 -21.31
N GLY A 64 0.09 -10.19 -21.01
CA GLY A 64 -0.02 -11.27 -21.98
C GLY A 64 -1.29 -11.21 -22.84
N HIS A 65 -2.29 -10.43 -22.44
CA HIS A 65 -3.59 -10.29 -23.11
C HIS A 65 -3.71 -8.96 -23.88
N LEU A 66 -2.65 -8.15 -23.92
CA LEU A 66 -2.59 -6.93 -24.72
C LEU A 66 -2.15 -7.25 -26.15
N SER A 67 -2.77 -6.58 -27.13
CA SER A 67 -2.27 -6.52 -28.49
C SER A 67 -0.99 -5.67 -28.58
N ASP A 68 -0.18 -5.84 -29.61
CA ASP A 68 1.06 -5.07 -29.80
C ASP A 68 0.80 -3.55 -29.82
N LYS A 69 -0.33 -3.11 -30.37
CA LYS A 69 -0.77 -1.71 -30.36
C LYS A 69 -1.04 -1.21 -28.94
N GLN A 70 -1.73 -2.02 -28.12
CA GLN A 70 -2.04 -1.67 -26.73
C GLN A 70 -0.76 -1.66 -25.87
N LYS A 71 0.18 -2.57 -26.10
CA LYS A 71 1.49 -2.56 -25.43
C LYS A 71 2.26 -1.30 -25.76
N THR A 72 2.40 -0.97 -27.03
CA THR A 72 3.07 0.27 -27.48
C THR A 72 2.39 1.51 -26.89
N TYR A 73 1.06 1.53 -26.89
CA TYR A 73 0.29 2.63 -26.31
C TYR A 73 0.53 2.76 -24.80
N LEU A 74 0.50 1.67 -24.04
CA LEU A 74 0.78 1.66 -22.60
C LEU A 74 2.18 2.17 -22.30
N ILE A 75 3.19 1.66 -23.01
CA ILE A 75 4.60 2.08 -22.83
C ILE A 75 4.77 3.58 -23.14
N SER A 76 4.16 4.08 -24.23
CA SER A 76 4.30 5.49 -24.64
C SER A 76 3.63 6.49 -23.68
N HIS A 77 2.72 6.01 -22.79
CA HIS A 77 2.04 6.81 -21.76
C HIS A 77 2.46 6.40 -20.34
N THR A 78 3.66 5.83 -20.21
CA THR A 78 4.26 5.45 -18.93
C THR A 78 5.54 6.25 -18.71
N HIS A 79 5.67 6.83 -17.52
CA HIS A 79 6.81 7.65 -17.13
C HIS A 79 7.45 7.11 -15.85
N GLU A 80 8.77 7.07 -15.78
CA GLU A 80 9.48 6.80 -14.54
C GLU A 80 9.39 8.03 -13.63
N VAL A 81 9.00 7.82 -12.38
CA VAL A 81 8.82 8.87 -11.36
C VAL A 81 9.62 8.54 -10.10
N HIS A 82 10.13 9.58 -9.46
CA HIS A 82 10.96 9.48 -8.27
C HIS A 82 10.39 10.39 -7.19
N TYR A 83 10.19 9.83 -5.99
CA TYR A 83 9.73 10.56 -4.81
C TYR A 83 10.75 10.42 -3.69
N LYS A 84 11.04 11.54 -3.03
CA LYS A 84 11.87 11.55 -1.82
C LYS A 84 11.01 11.15 -0.62
N ARG A 85 11.67 10.66 0.41
CA ARG A 85 11.01 10.40 1.68
C ARG A 85 10.32 11.67 2.23
N GLY A 86 9.04 11.57 2.56
CA GLY A 86 8.19 12.65 3.06
C GLY A 86 7.57 13.51 1.97
N GLU A 87 7.80 13.20 0.69
CA GLU A 87 7.17 13.88 -0.43
C GLU A 87 5.75 13.36 -0.62
N THR A 88 4.79 14.28 -0.78
CA THR A 88 3.39 13.93 -0.99
C THR A 88 3.12 13.74 -2.47
N LEU A 89 2.56 12.60 -2.79
CA LEU A 89 2.15 12.21 -4.13
C LEU A 89 0.76 12.76 -4.48
N HIS A 90 -0.18 12.72 -3.54
CA HIS A 90 -1.58 13.09 -3.74
C HIS A 90 -2.17 13.71 -2.48
N TYR A 91 -2.90 14.80 -2.67
CA TYR A 91 -3.41 15.67 -1.58
C TYR A 91 -4.94 15.65 -1.45
N GLY A 92 -5.64 14.66 -1.97
CA GLY A 92 -7.09 14.70 -2.05
C GLY A 92 -7.61 15.66 -3.14
N GLY A 93 -8.89 15.58 -3.50
CA GLY A 93 -9.49 16.42 -4.51
C GLY A 93 -9.29 15.92 -5.95
N ASP A 94 -9.43 16.83 -6.92
CA ASP A 94 -9.54 16.51 -8.35
C ASP A 94 -8.21 16.18 -9.05
N ASP A 95 -7.09 16.20 -8.34
CA ASP A 95 -5.75 15.94 -8.92
C ASP A 95 -5.55 14.45 -9.24
N CYS A 96 -5.79 14.12 -10.48
CA CYS A 96 -5.61 12.77 -11.00
C CYS A 96 -4.22 12.62 -11.61
N ILE A 97 -3.34 11.93 -10.92
CA ILE A 97 -1.95 11.76 -11.35
C ILE A 97 -1.86 10.62 -12.36
N GLY A 98 -2.40 9.44 -12.02
CA GLY A 98 -2.35 8.23 -12.83
C GLY A 98 -2.19 6.98 -11.96
N VAL A 99 -2.03 5.84 -12.62
CA VAL A 99 -1.77 4.55 -11.96
C VAL A 99 -0.28 4.39 -11.78
N ILE A 100 0.20 4.07 -10.57
CA ILE A 100 1.63 3.91 -10.30
C ILE A 100 1.93 2.47 -9.88
N LEU A 101 2.82 1.82 -10.63
CA LEU A 101 3.52 0.62 -10.19
C LEU A 101 4.74 1.03 -9.39
N ILE A 102 4.87 0.54 -8.17
CA ILE A 102 6.02 0.81 -7.30
C ILE A 102 7.14 -0.16 -7.66
N ALA A 103 8.23 0.35 -8.24
CA ALA A 103 9.41 -0.47 -8.55
C ALA A 103 10.25 -0.71 -7.29
N SER A 104 10.38 0.30 -6.44
CA SER A 104 11.05 0.20 -5.15
C SER A 104 10.58 1.32 -4.22
N GLY A 105 10.52 1.05 -2.93
CA GLY A 105 10.15 2.02 -1.91
C GLY A 105 8.80 1.75 -1.27
N MET A 106 8.15 2.79 -0.74
CA MET A 106 6.91 2.63 0.01
C MET A 106 6.07 3.90 -0.03
N PHE A 107 4.80 3.74 -0.37
CA PHE A 107 3.78 4.76 -0.15
C PHE A 107 2.91 4.43 1.05
N ARG A 108 2.52 5.48 1.75
CA ARG A 108 1.56 5.45 2.85
C ARG A 108 0.28 6.13 2.39
N ILE A 109 -0.83 5.44 2.46
CA ILE A 109 -2.16 5.95 2.18
C ILE A 109 -2.87 6.24 3.51
N TYR A 110 -3.37 7.46 3.69
CA TYR A 110 -3.95 7.89 4.95
C TYR A 110 -5.08 8.91 4.77
N LEU A 111 -5.90 9.03 5.81
CA LEU A 111 -6.88 10.10 5.97
C LEU A 111 -6.32 11.15 6.90
N LEU A 112 -6.65 12.41 6.63
CA LEU A 112 -6.32 13.54 7.48
C LEU A 112 -7.63 14.17 8.00
N SER A 113 -7.73 14.36 9.33
CA SER A 113 -8.85 15.09 9.95
C SER A 113 -8.62 16.59 9.92
N ASP A 114 -9.71 17.37 10.07
CA ASP A 114 -9.66 18.84 10.20
C ASP A 114 -8.74 19.33 11.32
N GLU A 115 -8.53 18.51 12.36
CA GLU A 115 -7.65 18.79 13.48
C GLU A 115 -6.17 18.42 13.19
N GLY A 116 -5.85 17.99 11.96
CA GLY A 116 -4.50 17.58 11.56
C GLY A 116 -4.09 16.19 12.07
N ARG A 117 -5.04 15.40 12.56
CA ARG A 117 -4.77 14.01 12.95
C ARG A 117 -4.87 13.11 11.73
N ASP A 118 -3.81 12.35 11.46
CA ASP A 118 -3.77 11.39 10.37
C ASP A 118 -3.98 9.94 10.85
N VAL A 119 -4.62 9.15 10.01
CA VAL A 119 -4.88 7.72 10.23
C VAL A 119 -4.48 6.95 8.98
N THR A 120 -3.46 6.10 9.11
CA THR A 120 -3.03 5.24 8.01
C THR A 120 -4.12 4.24 7.67
N LEU A 121 -4.52 4.21 6.40
CA LEU A 121 -5.40 3.19 5.87
C LEU A 121 -4.60 1.92 5.56
N PHE A 122 -3.56 2.07 4.75
CA PHE A 122 -2.65 0.99 4.38
C PHE A 122 -1.34 1.55 3.80
N ARG A 123 -0.40 0.66 3.53
CA ARG A 123 0.88 0.97 2.89
C ARG A 123 1.04 0.12 1.65
N LEU A 124 1.61 0.71 0.62
CA LEU A 124 2.00 0.04 -0.62
C LEU A 124 3.52 -0.09 -0.65
N TYR A 125 4.01 -1.24 -1.08
CA TYR A 125 5.42 -1.61 -1.09
C TYR A 125 5.90 -1.90 -2.51
N ASP A 126 7.13 -2.38 -2.64
CA ASP A 126 7.71 -2.83 -3.89
C ASP A 126 6.75 -3.80 -4.61
N HIS A 127 6.49 -3.54 -5.89
CA HIS A 127 5.60 -4.29 -6.78
C HIS A 127 4.09 -4.14 -6.53
N ASP A 128 3.69 -3.34 -5.54
CA ASP A 128 2.27 -2.97 -5.40
C ASP A 128 1.87 -1.88 -6.40
N VAL A 129 0.58 -1.79 -6.68
CA VAL A 129 0.01 -0.82 -7.63
C VAL A 129 -0.85 0.20 -6.88
N CYS A 130 -0.51 1.47 -7.02
CA CYS A 130 -1.31 2.57 -6.50
C CYS A 130 -2.37 2.99 -7.53
N MET A 131 -3.62 2.57 -7.32
CA MET A 131 -4.77 2.96 -8.14
C MET A 131 -5.47 4.21 -7.62
N LEU A 132 -5.34 4.54 -6.32
CA LEU A 132 -6.03 5.68 -5.71
C LEU A 132 -5.51 7.04 -6.20
N SER A 133 -4.27 7.08 -6.70
CA SER A 133 -3.72 8.25 -7.41
C SER A 133 -4.38 8.51 -8.77
N ALA A 134 -5.19 7.55 -9.25
CA ALA A 134 -5.95 7.62 -10.50
C ALA A 134 -7.47 7.64 -10.24
N SER A 135 -7.94 8.27 -9.17
CA SER A 135 -9.36 8.32 -8.77
C SER A 135 -10.28 8.76 -9.89
N CYS A 136 -9.82 9.69 -10.75
CA CYS A 136 -10.57 10.13 -11.95
C CYS A 136 -10.69 9.04 -13.04
N ALA A 137 -9.85 8.01 -13.03
CA ALA A 137 -10.02 6.86 -13.93
C ALA A 137 -11.11 5.90 -13.44
N LEU A 138 -11.52 6.04 -12.17
CA LEU A 138 -12.49 5.21 -11.49
C LEU A 138 -13.71 6.05 -11.14
N ASP A 139 -14.73 6.06 -11.99
CA ASP A 139 -15.93 6.92 -11.88
C ASP A 139 -16.69 6.76 -10.53
N ALA A 140 -16.33 5.81 -9.69
CA ALA A 140 -17.02 5.46 -8.45
C ALA A 140 -16.29 5.87 -7.15
N VAL A 141 -15.07 6.39 -7.21
CA VAL A 141 -14.30 6.77 -6.00
C VAL A 141 -14.66 8.20 -5.62
N THR A 142 -15.31 8.36 -4.48
CA THR A 142 -15.86 9.65 -4.00
C THR A 142 -15.23 10.11 -2.68
N PHE A 143 -14.08 9.58 -2.30
CA PHE A 143 -13.40 9.95 -1.06
C PHE A 143 -11.95 10.37 -1.33
N ASP A 144 -11.52 11.36 -0.57
CA ASP A 144 -10.17 11.90 -0.65
C ASP A 144 -9.21 11.15 0.26
N VAL A 145 -8.06 10.78 -0.28
CA VAL A 145 -6.95 10.20 0.49
C VAL A 145 -5.70 11.02 0.26
N HIS A 146 -4.80 10.96 1.23
CA HIS A 146 -3.45 11.49 1.09
C HIS A 146 -2.48 10.34 0.85
N ILE A 147 -1.49 10.57 -0.01
CA ILE A 147 -0.48 9.58 -0.37
C ILE A 147 0.90 10.21 -0.22
N ASP A 148 1.69 9.69 0.74
CA ASP A 148 3.06 10.14 1.00
C ASP A 148 4.07 9.02 0.71
N ALA A 149 5.24 9.40 0.20
CA ALA A 149 6.40 8.52 0.13
C ALA A 149 7.07 8.40 1.52
N GLU A 150 7.09 7.21 2.09
CA GLU A 150 7.71 6.93 3.39
C GLU A 150 9.20 6.57 3.29
N SER A 151 9.68 6.34 2.08
CA SER A 151 11.08 6.11 1.72
C SER A 151 11.41 6.80 0.40
N GLU A 152 12.67 6.78 -0.03
CA GLU A 152 13.01 7.01 -1.44
C GLU A 152 12.25 5.99 -2.27
N THR A 153 11.41 6.46 -3.19
CA THR A 153 10.49 5.61 -3.96
C THR A 153 10.65 5.87 -5.44
N VAL A 154 10.80 4.79 -6.20
CA VAL A 154 10.82 4.81 -7.67
C VAL A 154 9.58 4.07 -8.16
N GLY A 155 8.89 4.62 -9.12
CA GLY A 155 7.69 4.03 -9.70
C GLY A 155 7.56 4.30 -11.20
N TYR A 156 6.60 3.61 -11.81
CA TYR A 156 6.19 3.79 -13.19
C TYR A 156 4.76 4.31 -13.21
N LEU A 157 4.62 5.57 -13.59
CA LEU A 157 3.35 6.27 -13.68
C LEU A 157 2.73 6.06 -15.05
N ILE A 158 1.57 5.43 -15.12
CA ILE A 158 0.73 5.35 -16.30
C ILE A 158 -0.28 6.49 -16.24
N GLU A 159 -0.35 7.30 -17.27
CA GLU A 159 -1.31 8.38 -17.39
C GLU A 159 -2.76 7.87 -17.20
N ALA A 160 -3.55 8.55 -16.36
CA ALA A 160 -4.90 8.12 -16.02
C ALA A 160 -5.83 7.97 -17.25
N ALA A 161 -5.72 8.88 -18.23
CA ALA A 161 -6.50 8.82 -19.45
C ALA A 161 -6.14 7.58 -20.30
N ALA A 162 -4.86 7.25 -20.39
CA ALA A 162 -4.39 6.09 -21.12
C ALA A 162 -4.83 4.78 -20.46
N PHE A 163 -4.73 4.70 -19.13
CA PHE A 163 -5.19 3.54 -18.40
C PHE A 163 -6.72 3.34 -18.51
N ARG A 164 -7.49 4.42 -18.38
CA ARG A 164 -8.95 4.41 -18.59
C ARG A 164 -9.33 3.93 -20.00
N GLN A 165 -8.62 4.38 -21.03
CA GLN A 165 -8.85 3.92 -22.40
C GLN A 165 -8.61 2.41 -22.51
N LEU A 166 -7.49 1.90 -21.98
CA LEU A 166 -7.19 0.47 -22.00
C LEU A 166 -8.22 -0.36 -21.23
N MET A 167 -8.71 0.12 -20.08
CA MET A 167 -9.80 -0.55 -19.34
C MET A 167 -11.08 -0.67 -20.19
N ASN A 168 -11.41 0.34 -21.01
CA ASN A 168 -12.59 0.29 -21.87
C ASN A 168 -12.41 -0.62 -23.08
N GLU A 169 -11.18 -0.81 -23.55
CA GLU A 169 -10.87 -1.61 -24.74
C GLU A 169 -10.52 -3.08 -24.43
N ASN A 170 -10.08 -3.37 -23.19
CA ASN A 170 -9.54 -4.68 -22.83
C ASN A 170 -10.08 -5.14 -21.46
N ILE A 171 -10.82 -6.23 -21.48
CA ILE A 171 -11.46 -6.80 -20.29
C ILE A 171 -10.46 -7.27 -19.23
N TYR A 172 -9.26 -7.70 -19.63
CA TYR A 172 -8.23 -8.13 -18.68
C TYR A 172 -7.63 -6.95 -17.92
N VAL A 173 -7.44 -5.80 -18.57
CA VAL A 173 -7.03 -4.55 -17.89
C VAL A 173 -8.11 -4.11 -16.91
N LYS A 174 -9.38 -4.20 -17.32
CA LYS A 174 -10.51 -3.88 -16.44
C LYS A 174 -10.57 -4.83 -15.25
N SER A 175 -10.44 -6.14 -15.46
CA SER A 175 -10.46 -7.13 -14.37
C SER A 175 -9.33 -6.89 -13.38
N PHE A 176 -8.13 -6.58 -13.86
CA PHE A 176 -6.99 -6.21 -13.03
C PHE A 176 -7.29 -4.97 -12.16
N ALA A 177 -7.86 -3.92 -12.76
CA ALA A 177 -8.25 -2.73 -12.01
C ALA A 177 -9.31 -3.04 -10.94
N ASP A 178 -10.34 -3.83 -11.29
CA ASP A 178 -11.40 -4.25 -10.37
C ASP A 178 -10.82 -5.08 -9.19
N GLU A 179 -9.84 -5.95 -9.44
CA GLU A 179 -9.15 -6.74 -8.40
C GLU A 179 -8.38 -5.84 -7.42
N ILE A 180 -7.60 -4.89 -7.92
CA ILE A 180 -6.87 -3.92 -7.05
C ILE A 180 -7.85 -3.08 -6.21
N ILE A 181 -9.00 -2.66 -6.79
CA ILE A 181 -10.03 -1.93 -6.04
C ILE A 181 -10.61 -2.78 -4.91
N VAL A 182 -10.91 -4.06 -5.18
CA VAL A 182 -11.42 -4.99 -4.17
C VAL A 182 -10.38 -5.25 -3.08
N GLU A 183 -9.11 -5.39 -3.43
CA GLU A 183 -8.02 -5.49 -2.47
C GLU A 183 -7.93 -4.22 -1.61
N ASN A 184 -7.88 -3.05 -2.21
CA ASN A 184 -7.87 -1.78 -1.50
C ASN A 184 -9.09 -1.62 -0.58
N PHE A 185 -10.29 -2.02 -1.02
CA PHE A 185 -11.49 -2.02 -0.19
C PHE A 185 -11.35 -2.96 1.01
N SER A 186 -10.85 -4.17 0.80
CA SER A 186 -10.65 -5.15 1.86
C SER A 186 -9.68 -4.64 2.93
N ASP A 187 -8.65 -3.96 2.50
CA ASP A 187 -7.64 -3.39 3.37
C ASP A 187 -8.19 -2.29 4.24
N VAL A 188 -8.96 -1.41 3.61
CA VAL A 188 -9.68 -0.37 4.27
C VAL A 188 -10.67 -0.94 5.29
N MET A 189 -11.44 -2.00 4.99
CA MET A 189 -12.32 -2.71 5.94
C MET A 189 -11.55 -3.28 7.13
N TRP A 190 -10.38 -3.84 6.91
CA TRP A 190 -9.54 -4.41 7.95
C TRP A 190 -9.03 -3.36 8.95
N THR A 191 -8.53 -2.20 8.48
CA THR A 191 -8.10 -1.11 9.38
C THR A 191 -9.28 -0.59 10.22
N MET A 192 -10.47 -0.45 9.65
CA MET A 192 -11.66 -0.07 10.40
C MET A 192 -12.01 -1.11 11.47
N GLN A 193 -12.00 -2.39 11.12
CA GLN A 193 -12.25 -3.46 12.09
C GLN A 193 -11.26 -3.40 13.26
N GLN A 194 -9.98 -3.16 12.98
CA GLN A 194 -8.98 -2.98 14.02
C GLN A 194 -9.29 -1.76 14.91
N ILE A 195 -9.58 -0.61 14.32
CA ILE A 195 -9.82 0.63 15.06
C ILE A 195 -11.09 0.53 15.91
N LEU A 196 -12.16 -0.10 15.40
CA LEU A 196 -13.45 -0.18 16.05
C LEU A 196 -13.51 -1.29 17.13
N PHE A 197 -12.86 -2.43 16.90
CA PHE A 197 -13.09 -3.63 17.68
C PHE A 197 -11.85 -4.20 18.38
N MET A 198 -10.63 -3.78 18.01
CA MET A 198 -9.42 -4.28 18.65
C MET A 198 -8.87 -3.28 19.68
N GLY A 199 -8.51 -3.79 20.86
CA GLY A 199 -7.78 -3.02 21.85
C GLY A 199 -6.41 -2.55 21.32
N ILE A 200 -5.90 -1.47 21.87
CA ILE A 200 -4.62 -0.88 21.46
C ILE A 200 -3.43 -1.83 21.67
N ASP A 201 -3.50 -2.67 22.69
CA ASP A 201 -2.55 -3.73 22.98
C ASP A 201 -2.47 -4.73 21.83
N LYS A 202 -3.60 -5.21 21.35
CA LYS A 202 -3.68 -6.12 20.21
C LYS A 202 -3.20 -5.46 18.92
N ARG A 203 -3.65 -4.23 18.63
CA ARG A 203 -3.22 -3.49 17.42
C ARG A 203 -1.72 -3.26 17.40
N LEU A 204 -1.14 -2.89 18.54
CA LEU A 204 0.30 -2.69 18.63
C LEU A 204 1.07 -4.02 18.50
N ALA A 205 0.60 -5.09 19.14
CA ALA A 205 1.22 -6.41 19.03
C ALA A 205 1.19 -6.91 17.59
N LEU A 206 0.05 -6.78 16.94
CA LEU A 206 -0.15 -7.12 15.54
C LEU A 206 0.82 -6.34 14.64
N PHE A 207 0.83 -5.00 14.76
CA PHE A 207 1.72 -4.15 13.98
C PHE A 207 3.19 -4.54 14.13
N LEU A 208 3.67 -4.76 15.35
CA LEU A 208 5.07 -5.13 15.60
C LEU A 208 5.40 -6.52 15.02
N TYR A 209 4.46 -7.46 15.14
CA TYR A 209 4.64 -8.80 14.58
C TYR A 209 4.72 -8.79 13.06
N ASP A 210 3.86 -8.00 12.42
CA ASP A 210 3.83 -7.91 10.96
C ASP A 210 5.04 -7.17 10.41
N GLU A 211 5.46 -6.10 11.05
CA GLU A 211 6.65 -5.35 10.65
C GLU A 211 7.90 -6.23 10.74
N MET A 212 8.00 -7.04 11.79
CA MET A 212 9.06 -8.06 11.91
C MET A 212 8.96 -9.12 10.80
N SER A 213 7.76 -9.60 10.53
CA SER A 213 7.55 -10.66 9.53
C SER A 213 7.84 -10.15 8.11
N ARG A 214 7.44 -8.91 7.81
CA ARG A 214 7.68 -8.26 6.51
C ARG A 214 9.16 -7.97 6.27
N THR A 215 9.87 -7.45 7.28
CA THR A 215 11.27 -7.04 7.12
C THR A 215 12.26 -8.16 7.38
N GLY A 216 11.82 -9.23 8.03
CA GLY A 216 12.72 -10.30 8.54
C GLY A 216 13.60 -9.85 9.71
N GLN A 217 13.41 -8.62 10.24
CA GLN A 217 14.25 -8.04 11.28
C GLN A 217 13.53 -8.01 12.63
N VAL A 218 14.22 -8.41 13.70
CA VAL A 218 13.68 -8.33 15.06
C VAL A 218 13.76 -6.92 15.65
N GLU A 219 14.50 -6.02 15.04
CA GLU A 219 14.64 -4.61 15.44
C GLU A 219 13.86 -3.71 14.50
N ILE A 220 12.85 -3.06 15.03
CA ILE A 220 11.97 -2.13 14.31
C ILE A 220 12.47 -0.71 14.57
N LYS A 221 13.01 -0.04 13.57
CA LYS A 221 13.55 1.33 13.64
C LYS A 221 12.46 2.36 13.32
N MET A 222 11.55 2.54 14.26
CA MET A 222 10.45 3.51 14.15
C MET A 222 10.29 4.29 15.44
N THR A 223 9.87 5.55 15.32
CA THR A 223 9.48 6.36 16.47
C THR A 223 8.10 5.96 16.98
N HIS A 224 7.81 6.24 18.26
CA HIS A 224 6.47 5.99 18.81
C HIS A 224 5.38 6.81 18.10
N ASP A 225 5.74 7.95 17.53
CA ASP A 225 4.84 8.78 16.74
C ASP A 225 4.49 8.10 15.40
N GLN A 226 5.48 7.59 14.68
CA GLN A 226 5.25 6.84 13.45
C GLN A 226 4.35 5.62 13.70
N ILE A 227 4.63 4.85 14.76
CA ILE A 227 3.80 3.71 15.13
C ILE A 227 2.36 4.15 15.45
N ALA A 228 2.20 5.26 16.17
CA ALA A 228 0.89 5.81 16.51
C ALA A 228 0.06 6.12 15.26
N ARG A 229 0.67 6.73 14.24
CA ARG A 229 0.02 6.98 12.93
C ARG A 229 -0.41 5.68 12.26
N TYR A 230 0.45 4.65 12.25
CA TYR A 230 0.14 3.37 11.60
C TYR A 230 -1.00 2.60 12.26
N ILE A 231 -1.11 2.66 13.59
CA ILE A 231 -2.14 1.94 14.32
C ILE A 231 -3.35 2.81 14.71
N GLY A 232 -3.43 4.06 14.19
CA GLY A 232 -4.54 4.98 14.46
C GLY A 232 -4.68 5.32 15.95
N SER A 233 -3.58 5.72 16.62
CA SER A 233 -3.54 6.01 18.06
C SER A 233 -2.74 7.27 18.37
N ALA A 234 -2.66 7.66 19.64
CA ALA A 234 -1.81 8.76 20.10
C ALA A 234 -0.44 8.23 20.56
N ARG A 235 0.62 9.02 20.34
CA ARG A 235 1.99 8.71 20.74
C ARG A 235 2.12 8.31 22.20
N GLU A 236 1.42 9.00 23.09
CA GLU A 236 1.44 8.76 24.55
C GLU A 236 0.87 7.41 24.91
N VAL A 237 -0.17 6.97 24.16
CA VAL A 237 -0.80 5.66 24.33
C VAL A 237 0.16 4.57 23.89
N VAL A 238 0.79 4.73 22.73
CA VAL A 238 1.82 3.80 22.22
C VAL A 238 2.99 3.71 23.21
N SER A 239 3.48 4.84 23.71
CA SER A 239 4.57 4.87 24.69
C SER A 239 4.24 4.12 25.98
N ARG A 240 3.01 4.26 26.50
CA ARG A 240 2.55 3.50 27.69
C ARG A 240 2.44 2.00 27.40
N MET A 241 1.90 1.65 26.25
CA MET A 241 1.75 0.25 25.85
C MET A 241 3.08 -0.45 25.61
N LEU A 242 4.04 0.23 25.00
CA LEU A 242 5.40 -0.30 24.84
C LEU A 242 6.10 -0.52 26.18
N LYS A 243 5.92 0.37 27.17
CA LYS A 243 6.41 0.14 28.56
C LYS A 243 5.80 -1.09 29.19
N TYR A 244 4.49 -1.32 28.97
CA TYR A 244 3.84 -2.53 29.40
C TYR A 244 4.43 -3.77 28.70
N PHE A 245 4.66 -3.73 27.39
CA PHE A 245 5.29 -4.84 26.66
C PHE A 245 6.73 -5.12 27.13
N VAL A 246 7.47 -4.10 27.57
CA VAL A 246 8.78 -4.28 28.22
C VAL A 246 8.64 -5.01 29.56
N SER A 247 7.68 -4.64 30.40
CA SER A 247 7.44 -5.32 31.70
C SER A 247 7.04 -6.78 31.52
N GLU A 248 6.33 -7.10 30.43
CA GLU A 248 5.95 -8.46 30.03
C GLU A 248 7.06 -9.21 29.29
N LYS A 249 8.23 -8.59 29.08
CA LYS A 249 9.37 -9.15 28.34
C LYS A 249 9.04 -9.57 26.90
N MET A 250 8.12 -8.87 26.26
CA MET A 250 7.80 -9.07 24.84
C MET A 250 8.73 -8.29 23.95
N VAL A 251 9.14 -7.09 24.39
CA VAL A 251 10.04 -6.20 23.66
C VAL A 251 11.07 -5.55 24.57
N GLU A 252 12.16 -5.06 23.98
CA GLU A 252 13.12 -4.14 24.60
C GLU A 252 13.12 -2.82 23.83
N LEU A 253 13.28 -1.69 24.55
CA LEU A 253 13.36 -0.37 23.93
C LEU A 253 14.83 0.07 23.87
N SER A 254 15.25 0.52 22.71
CA SER A 254 16.56 1.14 22.47
C SER A 254 16.37 2.59 21.98
N ARG A 255 17.49 3.33 21.87
CA ARG A 255 17.44 4.69 21.33
C ARG A 255 17.10 4.65 19.83
N GLY A 256 15.82 4.90 19.51
CA GLY A 256 15.33 4.98 18.13
C GLY A 256 14.82 3.63 17.57
N GLY A 257 14.67 2.60 18.40
CA GLY A 257 14.17 1.31 17.96
C GLY A 257 13.47 0.47 19.03
N ILE A 258 12.73 -0.50 18.57
CA ILE A 258 12.02 -1.49 19.38
C ILE A 258 12.52 -2.87 18.96
N ARG A 259 13.12 -3.60 19.89
CA ARG A 259 13.59 -4.96 19.64
C ARG A 259 12.57 -5.96 20.14
N ILE A 260 12.12 -6.86 19.27
CA ILE A 260 11.22 -7.95 19.63
C ILE A 260 12.04 -9.04 20.33
N VAL A 261 11.64 -9.41 21.55
CA VAL A 261 12.28 -10.44 22.39
C VAL A 261 11.49 -11.74 22.34
N ASP A 262 10.15 -11.65 22.45
CA ASP A 262 9.29 -12.82 22.45
C ASP A 262 8.18 -12.66 21.38
N LYS A 263 8.48 -13.16 20.18
CA LYS A 263 7.56 -13.13 19.04
C LYS A 263 6.28 -13.97 19.28
N GLU A 264 6.39 -15.05 20.06
CA GLU A 264 5.25 -15.93 20.33
C GLU A 264 4.26 -15.30 21.30
N LYS A 265 4.74 -14.50 22.26
CA LYS A 265 3.85 -13.70 23.11
C LYS A 265 3.13 -12.61 22.31
N LEU A 266 3.85 -11.90 21.41
CA LEU A 266 3.24 -10.91 20.52
C LEU A 266 2.18 -11.55 19.62
N ARG A 267 2.50 -12.68 18.98
CA ARG A 267 1.57 -13.41 18.14
C ARG A 267 0.31 -13.82 18.88
N ARG A 268 0.44 -14.37 20.10
CA ARG A 268 -0.70 -14.76 20.95
C ARG A 268 -1.55 -13.59 21.41
N LEU A 269 -0.95 -12.42 21.58
CA LEU A 269 -1.69 -11.21 21.95
C LEU A 269 -2.39 -10.61 20.73
N ALA A 270 -1.80 -10.71 19.55
CA ALA A 270 -2.39 -10.24 18.30
C ALA A 270 -3.66 -11.01 17.90
N GLY A 271 -3.72 -12.32 18.18
CA GLY A 271 -4.91 -13.18 17.95
C GLY A 271 -4.53 -14.47 17.27
#